data_98db8b48cdfd7d8dbbafc11c0bedb5ba
#
_entry.id   98db8b48cdfd7d8dbbafc11c0bedb5ba
#
_cell.length_a   1.000
_cell.length_b   1.000
_cell.length_c   1.000
_cell.angle_alpha   90.00
_cell.angle_beta   90.00
_cell.angle_gamma   90.00
#
_symmetry.space_group_name_H-M   'P 1'
#
loop_
_entity.id
_entity.type
_entity.pdbx_description
1 polymer ?
#
loop_
_entity_poly.entity_id
_entity_poly.type
_entity_poly.pdbx_seq_one_letter_code
_entity_poly.pdbx_strand_id
1 'polypeptide(L)'
;MKIAYSILVGVLLLLFVGFMYLPLHEERIVATTTTENKTTDSLALPPAAPVTAVEVVATGNPYLQDALNSYQEFFKNAMARGMAPGAAVAIVYDTSVVFLKGFGLKQSGTTDSINVHTVFRLGSVSKCFASVLAGTLVSHHLIGWDDPILKYYPQFQLSSPEHASKVTIRHVLSHTTGLPYHAYTNMIEEHLPLDTLLASLKTVKLFGEPGQIYSYQNVGYSLIEKVVENATHQTFERALTENVFKPLGMYNSSASYMAIMNNDNVAKPHYFARKHWVPVPISDTYYNVSPAGGVNASIADMALWLKSLLTGGEAIMADTTLTEIFSPQVKAISKNRNFNRWKRPRSSYYALGWRVINFQNDQLLYHGGYVNGYRSEVAIDQKNKIAICVLTNSPGNLADISVPEFFKRYSQKSDSIRYWYNQQNPVFVRHTNPTPPTAHQ
;
A
#
# COMPACT_ATOMS: atom_id res chain seq x y z
N MET A 1 46.90 6.28 -42.35
CA MET A 1 45.69 5.77 -41.68
C MET A 1 44.92 6.81 -40.84
N LYS A 2 45.56 7.79 -40.19
CA LYS A 2 44.84 8.83 -39.39
C LYS A 2 44.12 9.91 -40.23
N ILE A 3 44.54 10.20 -41.45
CA ILE A 3 43.93 11.22 -42.32
C ILE A 3 42.65 10.71 -43.00
N ALA A 4 42.56 9.41 -43.30
CA ALA A 4 41.33 8.82 -43.88
C ALA A 4 40.14 8.76 -42.90
N TYR A 5 40.38 8.64 -41.61
CA TYR A 5 39.33 8.60 -40.60
C TYR A 5 38.68 9.99 -40.34
N SER A 6 39.47 11.06 -40.44
CA SER A 6 38.97 12.42 -40.26
C SER A 6 38.08 12.89 -41.41
N ILE A 7 38.30 12.42 -42.63
CA ILE A 7 37.47 12.73 -43.81
C ILE A 7 36.16 11.98 -43.77
N LEU A 8 36.14 10.72 -43.30
CA LEU A 8 34.95 9.91 -43.20
C LEU A 8 33.94 10.45 -42.12
N VAL A 9 34.47 10.92 -41.00
CA VAL A 9 33.65 11.54 -39.92
C VAL A 9 33.09 12.89 -40.37
N GLY A 10 33.83 13.69 -41.12
CA GLY A 10 33.38 14.97 -41.65
C GLY A 10 32.24 14.81 -42.68
N VAL A 11 32.29 13.80 -43.54
CA VAL A 11 31.26 13.53 -44.56
C VAL A 11 29.96 13.00 -43.89
N LEU A 12 30.07 12.17 -42.85
CA LEU A 12 28.92 11.70 -42.08
C LEU A 12 28.20 12.81 -41.31
N LEU A 13 28.93 13.79 -40.76
CA LEU A 13 28.36 14.96 -40.10
C LEU A 13 27.64 15.91 -41.06
N LEU A 14 28.16 16.09 -42.29
CA LEU A 14 27.54 16.92 -43.33
C LEU A 14 26.26 16.26 -43.90
N LEU A 15 26.18 14.94 -43.98
CA LEU A 15 24.97 14.21 -44.36
C LEU A 15 23.88 14.28 -43.28
N PHE A 16 24.23 14.33 -42.00
CA PHE A 16 23.28 14.43 -40.89
C PHE A 16 22.66 15.84 -40.75
N VAL A 17 23.40 16.88 -41.05
CA VAL A 17 22.91 18.28 -41.06
C VAL A 17 22.06 18.55 -42.31
N GLY A 18 22.34 17.90 -43.46
CA GLY A 18 21.53 18.04 -44.70
C GLY A 18 20.15 17.43 -44.62
N PHE A 19 19.92 16.47 -43.74
CA PHE A 19 18.59 15.83 -43.55
C PHE A 19 17.62 16.64 -42.66
N MET A 20 18.13 17.66 -41.96
CA MET A 20 17.31 18.53 -41.09
C MET A 20 16.68 19.74 -41.76
N TYR A 21 16.91 19.97 -43.04
CA TYR A 21 16.44 21.16 -43.78
C TYR A 21 15.65 20.88 -45.07
N LEU A 22 15.03 19.70 -45.18
CA LEU A 22 14.06 19.46 -46.27
C LEU A 22 12.66 19.79 -45.76
N PRO A 23 11.92 20.72 -46.40
CA PRO A 23 10.52 21.00 -46.00
C PRO A 23 9.65 19.81 -46.40
N LEU A 24 9.00 19.20 -45.44
CA LEU A 24 7.98 18.22 -45.62
C LEU A 24 6.71 18.92 -46.15
N HIS A 25 6.33 18.65 -47.38
CA HIS A 25 5.02 18.98 -47.93
C HIS A 25 3.98 18.13 -47.16
N GLU A 26 3.17 18.76 -46.32
CA GLU A 26 1.97 18.15 -45.75
C GLU A 26 0.85 18.06 -46.80
N GLU A 27 0.60 16.86 -47.30
CA GLU A 27 -0.69 16.54 -47.91
C GLU A 27 -1.72 16.34 -46.77
N ARG A 28 -2.66 17.28 -46.64
CA ARG A 28 -3.81 17.16 -45.75
C ARG A 28 -4.73 16.04 -46.25
N ILE A 29 -4.60 14.86 -45.63
CA ILE A 29 -5.66 13.85 -45.65
C ILE A 29 -6.70 14.27 -44.61
N VAL A 30 -7.84 14.77 -45.03
CA VAL A 30 -9.00 15.00 -44.16
C VAL A 30 -9.62 13.63 -43.85
N ALA A 31 -9.15 13.02 -42.78
CA ALA A 31 -9.85 11.90 -42.17
C ALA A 31 -10.97 12.47 -41.29
N THR A 32 -12.19 12.32 -41.69
CA THR A 32 -13.38 12.50 -40.85
C THR A 32 -13.36 11.44 -39.77
N THR A 33 -12.73 11.73 -38.65
CA THR A 33 -12.87 10.94 -37.42
C THR A 33 -14.16 11.38 -36.76
N THR A 34 -15.17 10.54 -36.78
CA THR A 34 -16.29 10.56 -35.86
C THR A 34 -15.66 10.32 -34.46
N THR A 35 -15.47 11.40 -33.72
CA THR A 35 -15.13 11.36 -32.29
C THR A 35 -16.36 10.82 -31.57
N GLU A 36 -16.38 9.51 -31.27
CA GLU A 36 -17.12 9.04 -30.11
C GLU A 36 -16.55 9.72 -28.89
N ASN A 37 -17.25 10.71 -28.37
CA ASN A 37 -17.04 11.27 -27.04
C ASN A 37 -17.28 10.15 -26.02
N LYS A 38 -16.24 9.36 -25.70
CA LYS A 38 -16.20 8.70 -24.42
C LYS A 38 -16.08 9.80 -23.37
N THR A 39 -17.24 10.23 -22.86
CA THR A 39 -17.32 10.96 -21.60
C THR A 39 -16.59 10.11 -20.55
N THR A 40 -15.35 10.49 -20.28
CA THR A 40 -14.67 10.11 -19.04
C THR A 40 -15.44 10.80 -17.93
N ASP A 41 -16.48 10.11 -17.43
CA ASP A 41 -17.13 10.46 -16.18
C ASP A 41 -16.03 10.45 -15.10
N SER A 42 -15.48 11.62 -14.85
CA SER A 42 -14.62 11.85 -13.69
C SER A 42 -15.50 11.63 -12.47
N LEU A 43 -15.44 10.42 -11.90
CA LEU A 43 -16.04 10.11 -10.62
C LEU A 43 -15.31 10.90 -9.52
N ALA A 44 -15.50 12.21 -9.49
CA ALA A 44 -15.16 13.01 -8.34
C ALA A 44 -16.03 12.52 -7.18
N LEU A 45 -15.43 11.93 -6.18
CA LEU A 45 -16.09 11.64 -4.92
C LEU A 45 -16.67 12.96 -4.37
N PRO A 46 -17.86 12.94 -3.75
CA PRO A 46 -18.40 14.13 -3.12
C PRO A 46 -17.38 14.68 -2.12
N PRO A 47 -17.29 16.02 -1.94
CA PRO A 47 -16.37 16.60 -0.98
C PRO A 47 -16.60 15.97 0.39
N ALA A 48 -15.50 15.52 1.02
CA ALA A 48 -15.55 14.93 2.35
C ALA A 48 -16.19 15.91 3.32
N ALA A 49 -17.12 15.41 4.16
CA ALA A 49 -17.60 16.19 5.29
C ALA A 49 -16.40 16.63 6.14
N PRO A 50 -16.34 17.85 6.63
CA PRO A 50 -15.22 18.36 7.40
C PRO A 50 -15.06 17.53 8.67
N VAL A 51 -14.09 16.60 8.67
CA VAL A 51 -13.62 15.97 9.91
C VAL A 51 -12.74 17.00 10.57
N THR A 52 -13.21 17.58 11.66
CA THR A 52 -12.43 18.46 12.52
C THR A 52 -11.11 17.78 12.88
N ALA A 53 -10.00 18.52 12.77
CA ALA A 53 -8.68 18.03 13.15
C ALA A 53 -8.74 17.52 14.60
N VAL A 54 -8.72 16.23 14.79
CA VAL A 54 -8.73 15.60 16.12
C VAL A 54 -7.27 15.46 16.53
N GLU A 55 -6.76 16.43 17.26
CA GLU A 55 -5.55 16.24 18.07
C GLU A 55 -5.88 15.19 19.13
N VAL A 56 -4.93 14.32 19.46
CA VAL A 56 -5.03 13.22 20.46
C VAL A 56 -6.34 13.18 21.23
N VAL A 57 -7.23 12.25 20.89
CA VAL A 57 -8.50 12.10 21.62
C VAL A 57 -8.17 11.69 23.06
N ALA A 58 -8.81 12.32 24.04
CA ALA A 58 -8.71 11.87 25.42
C ALA A 58 -9.25 10.44 25.49
N THR A 59 -8.37 9.45 25.68
CA THR A 59 -8.74 8.03 25.60
C THR A 59 -9.47 7.53 26.85
N GLY A 60 -9.56 8.37 27.90
CA GLY A 60 -10.01 7.92 29.23
C GLY A 60 -9.01 6.98 29.93
N ASN A 61 -8.19 6.27 29.19
CA ASN A 61 -7.15 5.38 29.71
C ASN A 61 -5.83 6.16 29.91
N PRO A 62 -5.40 6.43 31.15
CA PRO A 62 -4.23 7.28 31.42
C PRO A 62 -2.91 6.66 30.92
N TYR A 63 -2.80 5.35 30.88
CA TYR A 63 -1.60 4.66 30.41
C TYR A 63 -1.46 4.70 28.89
N LEU A 64 -2.58 4.57 28.17
CA LEU A 64 -2.61 4.74 26.72
C LEU A 64 -2.31 6.22 26.37
N GLN A 65 -2.94 7.16 27.11
CA GLN A 65 -2.69 8.59 26.91
C GLN A 65 -1.21 8.95 27.10
N ASP A 66 -0.54 8.40 28.11
CA ASP A 66 0.89 8.62 28.34
C ASP A 66 1.75 8.06 27.19
N ALA A 67 1.42 6.87 26.70
CA ALA A 67 2.11 6.31 25.51
C ALA A 67 1.95 7.17 24.27
N LEU A 68 0.74 7.68 24.01
CA LEU A 68 0.44 8.57 22.87
C LEU A 68 1.13 9.92 22.98
N ASN A 69 1.14 10.53 24.18
CA ASN A 69 1.84 11.78 24.43
C ASN A 69 3.35 11.63 24.23
N SER A 70 3.94 10.55 24.77
CA SER A 70 5.36 10.23 24.57
C SER A 70 5.71 10.01 23.09
N TYR A 71 4.79 9.39 22.32
CA TYR A 71 4.97 9.21 20.89
C TYR A 71 4.83 10.52 20.10
N GLN A 72 3.91 11.40 20.49
CA GLN A 72 3.79 12.73 19.91
C GLN A 72 5.07 13.55 20.11
N GLU A 73 5.65 13.52 21.31
CA GLU A 73 6.92 14.20 21.57
C GLU A 73 8.07 13.63 20.76
N PHE A 74 8.10 12.31 20.57
CA PHE A 74 9.07 11.69 19.65
C PHE A 74 8.95 12.28 18.23
N PHE A 75 7.73 12.41 17.69
CA PHE A 75 7.51 13.00 16.36
C PHE A 75 7.90 14.47 16.30
N LYS A 76 7.48 15.28 17.26
CA LYS A 76 7.87 16.71 17.34
C LYS A 76 9.40 16.87 17.32
N ASN A 77 10.10 16.06 18.13
CA ASN A 77 11.55 16.09 18.19
C ASN A 77 12.21 15.61 16.89
N ALA A 78 11.63 14.62 16.20
CA ALA A 78 12.11 14.17 14.90
C ALA A 78 11.95 15.24 13.82
N MET A 79 10.80 15.92 13.79
CA MET A 79 10.52 17.03 12.87
C MET A 79 11.44 18.22 13.14
N ALA A 80 11.63 18.61 14.39
CA ALA A 80 12.55 19.68 14.78
C ALA A 80 14.02 19.40 14.36
N ARG A 81 14.41 18.14 14.27
CA ARG A 81 15.73 17.70 13.75
C ARG A 81 15.77 17.59 12.22
N GLY A 82 14.69 17.92 11.52
CA GLY A 82 14.63 17.84 10.04
C GLY A 82 14.66 16.42 9.48
N MET A 83 14.17 15.41 10.22
CA MET A 83 14.18 14.02 9.75
C MET A 83 13.24 13.76 8.58
N ALA A 84 12.21 14.59 8.38
CA ALA A 84 11.34 14.63 7.22
C ALA A 84 10.80 16.06 7.03
N PRO A 85 10.42 16.49 5.81
CA PRO A 85 9.74 17.77 5.60
C PRO A 85 8.35 17.76 6.21
N GLY A 86 7.65 16.64 6.07
CA GLY A 86 6.30 16.45 6.54
C GLY A 86 5.95 14.99 6.77
N ALA A 87 5.01 14.78 7.70
CA ALA A 87 4.49 13.47 8.06
C ALA A 87 3.04 13.55 8.51
N ALA A 88 2.34 12.43 8.49
CA ALA A 88 1.02 12.28 9.11
C ALA A 88 0.93 10.92 9.81
N VAL A 89 0.22 10.87 10.94
CA VAL A 89 0.12 9.69 11.80
C VAL A 89 -1.32 9.45 12.20
N ALA A 90 -1.75 8.20 12.13
CA ALA A 90 -2.99 7.72 12.73
C ALA A 90 -2.71 6.51 13.64
N ILE A 91 -3.36 6.47 14.80
CA ILE A 91 -3.38 5.30 15.68
C ILE A 91 -4.84 5.01 16.03
N VAL A 92 -5.20 3.75 15.87
CA VAL A 92 -6.53 3.23 16.19
C VAL A 92 -6.37 2.22 17.32
N TYR A 93 -7.20 2.34 18.34
CA TYR A 93 -7.28 1.39 19.45
C TYR A 93 -8.73 0.91 19.59
N ASP A 94 -8.92 -0.41 19.49
CA ASP A 94 -10.22 -1.06 19.43
C ASP A 94 -11.08 -0.46 18.30
N THR A 95 -12.17 0.19 18.62
CA THR A 95 -13.10 0.83 17.66
C THR A 95 -12.88 2.32 17.47
N SER A 96 -11.84 2.90 18.10
CA SER A 96 -11.67 4.35 18.18
C SER A 96 -10.36 4.82 17.57
N VAL A 97 -10.40 5.93 16.83
CA VAL A 97 -9.21 6.66 16.42
C VAL A 97 -8.70 7.46 17.62
N VAL A 98 -7.57 7.06 18.20
CA VAL A 98 -7.03 7.65 19.44
C VAL A 98 -5.90 8.66 19.18
N PHE A 99 -5.37 8.69 17.95
CA PHE A 99 -4.36 9.67 17.52
C PHE A 99 -4.53 9.93 16.03
N LEU A 100 -4.63 11.21 15.65
CA LEU A 100 -4.76 11.59 14.25
C LEU A 100 -4.13 12.99 14.06
N LYS A 101 -2.94 13.08 13.42
CA LYS A 101 -2.20 14.35 13.33
C LYS A 101 -1.29 14.44 12.11
N GLY A 102 -1.26 15.64 11.51
CA GLY A 102 -0.25 16.07 10.55
C GLY A 102 0.92 16.80 11.24
N PHE A 103 2.10 16.70 10.66
CA PHE A 103 3.34 17.32 11.12
C PHE A 103 4.10 17.91 9.94
N GLY A 104 4.67 19.12 10.11
CA GLY A 104 5.52 19.76 9.11
C GLY A 104 4.77 20.26 7.88
N LEU A 105 5.43 20.27 6.73
CA LEU A 105 5.01 20.99 5.54
C LEU A 105 4.68 20.03 4.38
N LYS A 106 3.70 20.42 3.57
CA LYS A 106 3.39 19.74 2.30
C LYS A 106 4.55 19.88 1.31
N GLN A 107 5.24 21.02 1.34
CA GLN A 107 6.41 21.30 0.52
C GLN A 107 7.43 22.13 1.30
N SER A 108 8.69 21.72 1.29
CA SER A 108 9.79 22.50 1.87
C SER A 108 9.92 23.88 1.22
N GLY A 109 10.17 24.90 2.02
CA GLY A 109 10.28 26.29 1.55
C GLY A 109 8.93 27.01 1.41
N THR A 110 7.81 26.39 1.80
CA THR A 110 6.49 27.04 1.88
C THR A 110 6.02 27.13 3.33
N THR A 111 4.84 27.73 3.55
CA THR A 111 4.15 27.75 4.86
C THR A 111 2.98 26.77 4.92
N ASP A 112 2.75 26.00 3.85
CA ASP A 112 1.60 25.12 3.72
C ASP A 112 1.80 23.84 4.51
N SER A 113 1.06 23.71 5.61
CA SER A 113 1.20 22.62 6.58
C SER A 113 0.44 21.37 6.16
N ILE A 114 0.99 20.20 6.52
CA ILE A 114 0.26 18.93 6.43
C ILE A 114 -0.88 18.93 7.45
N ASN A 115 -2.07 18.61 6.97
CA ASN A 115 -3.24 18.33 7.80
C ASN A 115 -3.69 16.86 7.64
N VAL A 116 -4.72 16.45 8.34
CA VAL A 116 -5.19 15.06 8.37
C VAL A 116 -5.79 14.60 7.05
N HIS A 117 -6.21 15.51 6.18
CA HIS A 117 -6.75 15.25 4.85
C HIS A 117 -5.72 15.40 3.72
N THR A 118 -4.48 15.77 4.05
CA THR A 118 -3.41 15.87 3.05
C THR A 118 -3.14 14.47 2.47
N VAL A 119 -3.17 14.39 1.14
CA VAL A 119 -3.01 13.13 0.39
C VAL A 119 -1.54 12.81 0.16
N PHE A 120 -1.19 11.54 0.33
CA PHE A 120 0.13 10.96 0.06
C PHE A 120 -0.01 9.77 -0.88
N ARG A 121 1.03 9.44 -1.62
CA ARG A 121 1.14 8.15 -2.31
C ARG A 121 1.57 7.07 -1.33
N LEU A 122 0.92 5.92 -1.40
CA LEU A 122 1.15 4.83 -0.45
C LEU A 122 2.22 3.82 -0.89
N GLY A 123 2.62 3.84 -2.17
CA GLY A 123 3.55 2.83 -2.68
C GLY A 123 3.05 1.42 -2.38
N SER A 124 3.91 0.53 -1.92
CA SER A 124 3.57 -0.89 -1.74
C SER A 124 2.49 -1.19 -0.69
N VAL A 125 2.04 -0.24 0.12
CA VAL A 125 0.83 -0.42 0.95
C VAL A 125 -0.42 -0.57 0.06
N SER A 126 -0.37 -0.17 -1.21
CA SER A 126 -1.38 -0.48 -2.23
C SER A 126 -1.71 -1.97 -2.33
N LYS A 127 -0.73 -2.85 -2.07
CA LYS A 127 -0.93 -4.29 -2.07
C LYS A 127 -1.92 -4.76 -1.01
N CYS A 128 -1.92 -4.11 0.15
CA CYS A 128 -2.89 -4.38 1.19
C CYS A 128 -4.30 -4.02 0.74
N PHE A 129 -4.46 -2.91 0.02
CA PHE A 129 -5.76 -2.51 -0.55
C PHE A 129 -6.23 -3.45 -1.66
N ALA A 130 -5.33 -3.87 -2.55
CA ALA A 130 -5.66 -4.85 -3.59
C ALA A 130 -6.07 -6.20 -3.00
N SER A 131 -5.43 -6.63 -1.91
CA SER A 131 -5.80 -7.84 -1.17
C SER A 131 -7.16 -7.70 -0.47
N VAL A 132 -7.44 -6.56 0.14
CA VAL A 132 -8.74 -6.26 0.77
C VAL A 132 -9.84 -6.23 -0.29
N LEU A 133 -9.62 -5.60 -1.46
CA LEU A 133 -10.56 -5.64 -2.58
C LEU A 133 -10.82 -7.08 -3.05
N ALA A 134 -9.76 -7.88 -3.24
CA ALA A 134 -9.93 -9.29 -3.59
C ALA A 134 -10.75 -10.04 -2.54
N GLY A 135 -10.51 -9.78 -1.25
CA GLY A 135 -11.30 -10.36 -0.15
C GLY A 135 -12.77 -9.94 -0.20
N THR A 136 -13.06 -8.68 -0.51
CA THR A 136 -14.45 -8.21 -0.70
C THR A 136 -15.12 -8.98 -1.83
N LEU A 137 -14.43 -9.18 -2.97
CA LEU A 137 -14.97 -9.95 -4.09
C LEU A 137 -15.14 -11.44 -3.75
N VAL A 138 -14.23 -12.03 -2.95
CA VAL A 138 -14.39 -13.41 -2.43
C VAL A 138 -15.60 -13.50 -1.51
N SER A 139 -15.76 -12.55 -0.61
CA SER A 139 -16.91 -12.49 0.30
C SER A 139 -18.26 -12.38 -0.43
N HIS A 140 -18.26 -11.75 -1.60
CA HIS A 140 -19.41 -11.65 -2.50
C HIS A 140 -19.51 -12.81 -3.51
N HIS A 141 -18.69 -13.86 -3.40
CA HIS A 141 -18.66 -15.03 -4.29
C HIS A 141 -18.39 -14.71 -5.78
N LEU A 142 -17.75 -13.57 -6.08
CA LEU A 142 -17.38 -13.19 -7.46
C LEU A 142 -16.06 -13.86 -7.90
N ILE A 143 -15.16 -14.14 -6.96
CA ILE A 143 -13.89 -14.84 -7.18
C ILE A 143 -13.62 -15.80 -6.03
N GLY A 144 -12.71 -16.77 -6.22
CA GLY A 144 -12.20 -17.65 -5.17
C GLY A 144 -10.68 -17.48 -5.01
N TRP A 145 -10.14 -17.61 -3.78
CA TRP A 145 -8.70 -17.51 -3.55
C TRP A 145 -7.87 -18.46 -4.40
N ASP A 146 -8.40 -19.66 -4.65
CA ASP A 146 -7.71 -20.72 -5.38
C ASP A 146 -8.15 -20.83 -6.85
N ASP A 147 -8.92 -19.85 -7.34
CA ASP A 147 -9.23 -19.73 -8.76
C ASP A 147 -7.95 -19.50 -9.56
N PRO A 148 -7.74 -20.25 -10.67
CA PRO A 148 -6.59 -20.04 -11.54
C PRO A 148 -6.70 -18.67 -12.25
N ILE A 149 -5.56 -17.99 -12.41
CA ILE A 149 -5.49 -16.68 -13.12
C ILE A 149 -6.04 -16.80 -14.54
N LEU A 150 -5.81 -17.93 -15.21
CA LEU A 150 -6.32 -18.18 -16.57
C LEU A 150 -7.85 -18.13 -16.71
N LYS A 151 -8.60 -18.32 -15.63
CA LYS A 151 -10.07 -18.15 -15.61
C LYS A 151 -10.49 -16.70 -15.93
N TYR A 152 -9.71 -15.73 -15.47
CA TYR A 152 -10.00 -14.30 -15.60
C TYR A 152 -9.14 -13.61 -16.67
N TYR A 153 -7.95 -14.14 -16.94
CA TYR A 153 -7.00 -13.62 -17.91
C TYR A 153 -6.44 -14.73 -18.78
N PRO A 154 -7.20 -15.22 -19.81
CA PRO A 154 -6.81 -16.34 -20.66
C PRO A 154 -5.50 -16.14 -21.42
N GLN A 155 -5.06 -14.87 -21.59
CA GLN A 155 -3.80 -14.51 -22.26
C GLN A 155 -2.58 -14.65 -21.34
N PHE A 156 -2.77 -14.97 -20.05
CA PHE A 156 -1.68 -15.14 -19.11
C PHE A 156 -0.72 -16.24 -19.54
N GLN A 157 0.55 -15.91 -19.64
CA GLN A 157 1.61 -16.82 -20.04
C GLN A 157 2.83 -16.67 -19.15
N LEU A 158 3.45 -17.82 -18.85
CA LEU A 158 4.78 -17.92 -18.27
C LEU A 158 5.65 -18.77 -19.21
N SER A 159 6.96 -18.90 -18.91
CA SER A 159 7.88 -19.74 -19.70
C SER A 159 7.47 -21.21 -19.73
N SER A 160 6.63 -21.66 -18.81
CA SER A 160 5.98 -22.97 -18.80
C SER A 160 4.46 -22.79 -18.78
N PRO A 161 3.72 -23.26 -19.82
CA PRO A 161 2.27 -23.23 -19.84
C PRO A 161 1.64 -24.07 -18.70
N GLU A 162 2.23 -25.21 -18.37
CA GLU A 162 1.79 -26.04 -17.24
C GLU A 162 1.89 -25.28 -15.91
N HIS A 163 2.99 -24.57 -15.71
CA HIS A 163 3.18 -23.73 -14.52
C HIS A 163 2.14 -22.60 -14.48
N ALA A 164 1.91 -21.91 -15.61
CA ALA A 164 0.92 -20.84 -15.70
C ALA A 164 -0.49 -21.32 -15.34
N SER A 165 -0.87 -22.56 -15.72
CA SER A 165 -2.17 -23.16 -15.40
C SER A 165 -2.40 -23.41 -13.91
N LYS A 166 -1.33 -23.52 -13.11
CA LYS A 166 -1.38 -23.76 -11.65
C LYS A 166 -1.37 -22.47 -10.84
N VAL A 167 -1.09 -21.31 -11.45
CA VAL A 167 -1.03 -20.03 -10.72
C VAL A 167 -2.44 -19.56 -10.37
N THR A 168 -2.69 -19.35 -9.06
CA THR A 168 -3.97 -18.90 -8.52
C THR A 168 -3.90 -17.47 -7.99
N ILE A 169 -5.05 -16.89 -7.65
CA ILE A 169 -5.15 -15.58 -7.00
C ILE A 169 -4.35 -15.57 -5.69
N ARG A 170 -4.43 -16.64 -4.89
CA ARG A 170 -3.64 -16.83 -3.67
C ARG A 170 -2.14 -16.71 -3.95
N HIS A 171 -1.64 -17.36 -4.99
CA HIS A 171 -0.22 -17.31 -5.35
C HIS A 171 0.24 -15.91 -5.77
N VAL A 172 -0.61 -15.17 -6.47
CA VAL A 172 -0.36 -13.76 -6.83
C VAL A 172 -0.25 -12.89 -5.59
N LEU A 173 -1.24 -12.94 -4.70
CA LEU A 173 -1.33 -12.10 -3.51
C LEU A 173 -0.30 -12.46 -2.43
N SER A 174 0.21 -13.70 -2.42
CA SER A 174 1.25 -14.15 -1.49
C SER A 174 2.68 -14.07 -2.05
N HIS A 175 2.85 -13.60 -3.28
CA HIS A 175 4.14 -13.57 -3.98
C HIS A 175 4.79 -14.96 -4.13
N THR A 176 3.99 -15.98 -4.45
CA THR A 176 4.45 -17.35 -4.59
C THR A 176 4.19 -17.92 -5.99
N THR A 177 4.16 -17.07 -7.00
CA THR A 177 3.93 -17.46 -8.41
C THR A 177 5.09 -18.23 -9.04
N GLY A 178 6.24 -18.36 -8.38
CA GLY A 178 7.47 -18.95 -8.94
C GLY A 178 8.31 -17.98 -9.79
N LEU A 179 7.88 -16.75 -9.98
CA LEU A 179 8.64 -15.70 -10.67
C LEU A 179 9.83 -15.22 -9.82
N PRO A 180 10.95 -14.79 -10.43
CA PRO A 180 12.10 -14.22 -9.71
C PRO A 180 11.76 -12.88 -9.04
N TYR A 181 12.54 -12.53 -8.03
CA TYR A 181 12.39 -11.29 -7.25
C TYR A 181 12.49 -10.06 -8.16
N HIS A 182 11.50 -9.16 -8.08
CA HIS A 182 11.46 -7.88 -8.80
C HIS A 182 11.61 -7.98 -10.34
N ALA A 183 11.15 -9.08 -10.99
CA ALA A 183 11.16 -9.18 -12.44
C ALA A 183 10.48 -7.94 -13.07
N TYR A 184 11.16 -7.33 -14.04
CA TYR A 184 10.69 -6.19 -14.84
C TYR A 184 10.30 -4.91 -14.07
N THR A 185 10.84 -4.69 -12.87
CA THR A 185 10.62 -3.42 -12.14
C THR A 185 11.13 -2.20 -12.92
N ASN A 186 12.23 -2.33 -13.68
CA ASN A 186 12.72 -1.29 -14.58
C ASN A 186 11.67 -0.88 -15.64
N MET A 187 10.98 -1.85 -16.23
CA MET A 187 9.94 -1.58 -17.24
C MET A 187 8.72 -0.84 -16.66
N ILE A 188 8.44 -0.99 -15.36
CA ILE A 188 7.43 -0.19 -14.65
C ILE A 188 7.86 1.29 -14.64
N GLU A 189 9.14 1.53 -14.35
CA GLU A 189 9.73 2.87 -14.29
C GLU A 189 9.86 3.51 -15.68
N GLU A 190 9.90 2.69 -16.75
CA GLU A 190 9.82 3.10 -18.15
C GLU A 190 8.37 3.34 -18.63
N HIS A 191 7.38 3.29 -17.73
CA HIS A 191 5.95 3.54 -17.98
C HIS A 191 5.28 2.59 -18.98
N LEU A 192 5.79 1.37 -19.16
CA LEU A 192 5.16 0.41 -20.08
C LEU A 192 3.76 0.01 -19.57
N PRO A 193 2.79 -0.15 -20.49
CA PRO A 193 1.45 -0.60 -20.13
C PRO A 193 1.46 -1.96 -19.42
N LEU A 194 0.50 -2.19 -18.49
CA LEU A 194 0.41 -3.44 -17.74
C LEU A 194 0.37 -4.67 -18.66
N ASP A 195 -0.39 -4.63 -19.75
CA ASP A 195 -0.49 -5.77 -20.68
C ASP A 195 0.87 -6.12 -21.32
N THR A 196 1.70 -5.12 -21.63
CA THR A 196 3.08 -5.33 -22.11
C THR A 196 3.95 -5.95 -21.03
N LEU A 197 3.84 -5.47 -19.79
CA LEU A 197 4.56 -6.02 -18.64
C LEU A 197 4.18 -7.48 -18.40
N LEU A 198 2.89 -7.81 -18.42
CA LEU A 198 2.38 -9.16 -18.21
C LEU A 198 2.79 -10.10 -19.35
N ALA A 199 2.71 -9.65 -20.61
CA ALA A 199 3.15 -10.42 -21.78
C ALA A 199 4.65 -10.74 -21.73
N SER A 200 5.47 -9.90 -21.10
CA SER A 200 6.90 -10.13 -20.94
C SER A 200 7.22 -11.27 -19.95
N LEU A 201 6.30 -11.63 -19.05
CA LEU A 201 6.53 -12.68 -18.05
C LEU A 201 6.80 -14.06 -18.67
N LYS A 202 6.34 -14.31 -19.91
CA LYS A 202 6.60 -15.58 -20.65
C LYS A 202 8.08 -15.85 -20.92
N THR A 203 8.93 -14.83 -20.89
CA THR A 203 10.37 -14.97 -21.13
C THR A 203 11.18 -15.14 -19.85
N VAL A 204 10.53 -15.05 -18.69
CA VAL A 204 11.20 -15.09 -17.38
C VAL A 204 11.43 -16.53 -16.96
N LYS A 205 12.68 -16.86 -16.56
CA LYS A 205 13.00 -18.15 -15.95
C LYS A 205 12.32 -18.26 -14.59
N LEU A 206 11.60 -19.33 -14.37
CA LEU A 206 10.93 -19.63 -13.10
C LEU A 206 11.93 -20.20 -12.07
N PHE A 207 11.69 -19.95 -10.78
CA PHE A 207 12.57 -20.32 -9.67
C PHE A 207 12.01 -21.47 -8.81
N GLY A 208 10.73 -21.77 -8.91
CA GLY A 208 10.07 -22.84 -8.15
C GLY A 208 8.62 -22.99 -8.57
N GLU A 209 7.96 -24.03 -8.08
CA GLU A 209 6.54 -24.27 -8.32
C GLU A 209 5.67 -23.21 -7.59
N PRO A 210 4.44 -22.94 -8.10
CA PRO A 210 3.49 -22.06 -7.41
C PRO A 210 3.26 -22.51 -5.96
N GLY A 211 3.25 -21.56 -5.02
CA GLY A 211 3.07 -21.83 -3.60
C GLY A 211 4.36 -22.14 -2.81
N GLN A 212 5.47 -22.46 -3.45
CA GLN A 212 6.66 -22.96 -2.75
C GLN A 212 7.60 -21.88 -2.22
N ILE A 213 7.84 -20.84 -3.03
CA ILE A 213 8.92 -19.86 -2.75
C ILE A 213 8.36 -18.44 -2.69
N TYR A 214 8.67 -17.73 -1.62
CA TYR A 214 8.41 -16.30 -1.53
C TYR A 214 9.36 -15.51 -2.43
N SER A 215 8.80 -14.79 -3.37
CA SER A 215 9.54 -13.94 -4.30
C SER A 215 8.73 -12.67 -4.61
N TYR A 216 9.07 -11.57 -3.94
CA TYR A 216 8.33 -10.31 -4.04
C TYR A 216 8.30 -9.76 -5.47
N GLN A 217 7.10 -9.48 -6.00
CA GLN A 217 6.86 -9.07 -7.37
C GLN A 217 5.93 -7.84 -7.43
N ASN A 218 6.22 -6.87 -8.29
CA ASN A 218 5.28 -5.80 -8.61
C ASN A 218 4.44 -6.17 -9.84
N VAL A 219 5.09 -6.58 -10.95
CA VAL A 219 4.37 -6.96 -12.17
C VAL A 219 3.49 -8.19 -11.93
N GLY A 220 4.04 -9.28 -11.37
CA GLY A 220 3.26 -10.49 -11.08
C GLY A 220 2.11 -10.24 -10.10
N TYR A 221 2.28 -9.35 -9.12
CA TYR A 221 1.21 -8.96 -8.20
C TYR A 221 0.07 -8.23 -8.91
N SER A 222 0.38 -7.47 -9.95
CA SER A 222 -0.61 -6.68 -10.70
C SER A 222 -1.50 -7.53 -11.62
N LEU A 223 -1.28 -8.85 -11.72
CA LEU A 223 -2.25 -9.78 -12.30
C LEU A 223 -3.62 -9.69 -11.61
N ILE A 224 -3.68 -9.30 -10.34
CA ILE A 224 -4.95 -9.09 -9.63
C ILE A 224 -5.83 -8.01 -10.28
N GLU A 225 -5.24 -7.02 -10.98
CA GLU A 225 -5.99 -6.03 -11.75
C GLU A 225 -6.86 -6.71 -12.83
N LYS A 226 -6.26 -7.64 -13.59
CA LYS A 226 -7.00 -8.38 -14.64
C LYS A 226 -8.10 -9.28 -14.05
N VAL A 227 -7.86 -9.85 -12.87
CA VAL A 227 -8.89 -10.62 -12.15
C VAL A 227 -10.06 -9.72 -11.76
N VAL A 228 -9.77 -8.57 -11.13
CA VAL A 228 -10.79 -7.61 -10.70
C VAL A 228 -11.58 -7.07 -11.90
N GLU A 229 -10.89 -6.63 -12.95
CA GLU A 229 -11.53 -6.08 -14.16
C GLU A 229 -12.47 -7.08 -14.84
N ASN A 230 -12.03 -8.34 -14.95
CA ASN A 230 -12.87 -9.38 -15.56
C ASN A 230 -14.05 -9.79 -14.66
N ALA A 231 -13.82 -9.93 -13.35
CA ALA A 231 -14.86 -10.35 -12.42
C ALA A 231 -15.93 -9.29 -12.17
N THR A 232 -15.58 -8.00 -12.26
CA THR A 232 -16.49 -6.88 -11.92
C THR A 232 -16.96 -6.09 -13.14
N HIS A 233 -16.32 -6.28 -14.30
CA HIS A 233 -16.50 -5.43 -15.50
C HIS A 233 -16.26 -3.94 -15.23
N GLN A 234 -15.40 -3.63 -14.26
CA GLN A 234 -14.98 -2.29 -13.88
C GLN A 234 -13.46 -2.19 -13.91
N THR A 235 -12.94 -0.97 -14.11
CA THR A 235 -11.50 -0.74 -13.89
C THR A 235 -11.12 -1.03 -12.43
N PHE A 236 -9.88 -1.42 -12.18
CA PHE A 236 -9.36 -1.65 -10.81
C PHE A 236 -9.63 -0.46 -9.89
N GLU A 237 -9.39 0.76 -10.37
CA GLU A 237 -9.65 1.99 -9.62
C GLU A 237 -11.13 2.11 -9.21
N ARG A 238 -12.05 1.89 -10.16
CA ARG A 238 -13.49 1.97 -9.90
C ARG A 238 -13.92 0.88 -8.92
N ALA A 239 -13.49 -0.35 -9.13
CA ALA A 239 -13.83 -1.46 -8.24
C ALA A 239 -13.33 -1.19 -6.80
N LEU A 240 -12.10 -0.66 -6.65
CA LEU A 240 -11.54 -0.28 -5.35
C LEU A 240 -12.35 0.87 -4.69
N THR A 241 -12.77 1.85 -5.49
CA THR A 241 -13.58 2.96 -5.02
C THR A 241 -14.95 2.51 -4.54
N GLU A 242 -15.65 1.69 -5.32
CA GLU A 242 -17.02 1.27 -5.00
C GLU A 242 -17.07 0.24 -3.86
N ASN A 243 -16.10 -0.67 -3.78
CA ASN A 243 -16.14 -1.78 -2.84
C ASN A 243 -15.31 -1.56 -1.56
N VAL A 244 -14.40 -0.57 -1.54
CA VAL A 244 -13.56 -0.30 -0.36
C VAL A 244 -13.65 1.15 0.07
N PHE A 245 -13.32 2.12 -0.80
CA PHE A 245 -13.20 3.51 -0.37
C PHE A 245 -14.55 4.11 0.07
N LYS A 246 -15.58 4.01 -0.78
CA LYS A 246 -16.92 4.57 -0.47
C LYS A 246 -17.56 3.93 0.77
N PRO A 247 -17.63 2.59 0.92
CA PRO A 247 -18.21 1.97 2.10
C PRO A 247 -17.52 2.36 3.40
N LEU A 248 -16.21 2.63 3.35
CA LEU A 248 -15.44 3.06 4.51
C LEU A 248 -15.40 4.59 4.72
N GLY A 249 -15.99 5.39 3.81
CA GLY A 249 -15.93 6.86 3.89
C GLY A 249 -14.56 7.47 3.56
N MET A 250 -13.71 6.77 2.80
CA MET A 250 -12.35 7.18 2.43
C MET A 250 -12.35 8.12 1.22
N TYR A 251 -12.92 9.32 1.38
CA TYR A 251 -13.19 10.24 0.26
C TYR A 251 -11.96 10.97 -0.30
N ASN A 252 -10.80 10.93 0.40
CA ASN A 252 -9.54 11.49 -0.11
C ASN A 252 -8.62 10.40 -0.69
N SER A 253 -9.16 9.19 -0.95
CA SER A 253 -8.41 8.06 -1.49
C SER A 253 -8.71 7.84 -2.97
N SER A 254 -7.69 7.40 -3.71
CA SER A 254 -7.80 7.07 -5.13
C SER A 254 -6.72 6.06 -5.54
N ALA A 255 -6.84 5.48 -6.74
CA ALA A 255 -5.77 4.71 -7.38
C ALA A 255 -5.41 5.32 -8.75
N SER A 256 -5.50 6.64 -8.88
CA SER A 256 -5.34 7.39 -10.13
C SER A 256 -4.32 8.51 -10.00
N TYR A 257 -3.44 8.63 -11.01
CA TYR A 257 -2.53 9.76 -11.15
C TYR A 257 -3.27 11.08 -11.36
N MET A 258 -4.31 11.07 -12.20
CA MET A 258 -5.10 12.28 -12.45
C MET A 258 -5.82 12.77 -11.19
N ALA A 259 -6.30 11.85 -10.36
CA ALA A 259 -6.97 12.21 -9.10
C ALA A 259 -6.02 12.92 -8.11
N ILE A 260 -4.77 12.45 -7.96
CA ILE A 260 -3.80 13.11 -7.06
C ILE A 260 -3.33 14.44 -7.66
N MET A 261 -3.18 14.53 -8.98
CA MET A 261 -2.73 15.77 -9.65
C MET A 261 -3.78 16.89 -9.60
N ASN A 262 -5.06 16.54 -9.60
CA ASN A 262 -6.19 17.49 -9.52
C ASN A 262 -6.60 17.81 -8.07
N ASN A 263 -5.87 17.32 -7.07
CA ASN A 263 -6.16 17.57 -5.67
C ASN A 263 -5.22 18.66 -5.13
N ASP A 264 -5.80 19.74 -4.58
CA ASP A 264 -5.04 20.89 -4.02
C ASP A 264 -4.38 20.58 -2.67
N ASN A 265 -4.83 19.52 -1.98
CA ASN A 265 -4.31 19.15 -0.66
C ASN A 265 -3.40 17.91 -0.72
N VAL A 266 -2.27 18.03 -1.42
CA VAL A 266 -1.32 16.94 -1.62
C VAL A 266 0.05 17.31 -1.06
N ALA A 267 0.66 16.39 -0.33
CA ALA A 267 2.05 16.50 0.07
C ALA A 267 2.97 16.28 -1.15
N LYS A 268 3.90 17.19 -1.43
CA LYS A 268 4.90 17.02 -2.48
C LYS A 268 5.99 16.05 -2.03
N PRO A 269 6.48 15.15 -2.92
CA PRO A 269 7.58 14.26 -2.57
C PRO A 269 8.91 15.02 -2.49
N HIS A 270 9.85 14.54 -1.66
CA HIS A 270 11.16 15.17 -1.48
C HIS A 270 12.29 14.14 -1.53
N TYR A 271 13.46 14.62 -1.91
CA TYR A 271 14.73 13.92 -1.75
C TYR A 271 15.70 14.78 -0.95
N PHE A 272 16.59 14.12 -0.19
CA PHE A 272 17.61 14.81 0.59
C PHE A 272 18.82 15.10 -0.30
N ALA A 273 19.09 16.38 -0.55
CA ALA A 273 20.21 16.83 -1.35
C ALA A 273 20.82 18.08 -0.73
N ARG A 274 22.15 18.21 -0.78
CA ARG A 274 22.88 19.40 -0.27
C ARG A 274 22.50 19.78 1.17
N LYS A 275 22.31 18.78 2.03
CA LYS A 275 21.93 18.92 3.46
C LYS A 275 20.53 19.50 3.72
N HIS A 276 19.63 19.52 2.74
CA HIS A 276 18.24 19.92 2.90
C HIS A 276 17.28 19.03 2.09
N TRP A 277 15.99 19.11 2.40
CA TRP A 277 14.93 18.45 1.66
C TRP A 277 14.54 19.28 0.44
N VAL A 278 14.62 18.68 -0.75
CA VAL A 278 14.27 19.31 -2.03
C VAL A 278 12.98 18.67 -2.55
N PRO A 279 11.93 19.47 -2.78
CA PRO A 279 10.70 18.94 -3.38
C PRO A 279 10.94 18.58 -4.85
N VAL A 280 10.25 17.52 -5.30
CA VAL A 280 10.27 17.07 -6.70
C VAL A 280 8.84 16.92 -7.23
N PRO A 281 8.63 16.89 -8.55
CA PRO A 281 7.33 16.62 -9.12
C PRO A 281 6.76 15.26 -8.69
N ILE A 282 5.45 15.16 -8.62
CA ILE A 282 4.76 13.87 -8.43
C ILE A 282 4.93 13.08 -9.73
N SER A 283 5.50 11.89 -9.63
CA SER A 283 5.68 10.99 -10.78
C SER A 283 4.41 10.17 -11.02
N ASP A 284 4.16 9.82 -12.27
CA ASP A 284 3.09 8.91 -12.68
C ASP A 284 3.50 7.42 -12.68
N THR A 285 4.78 7.10 -12.36
CA THR A 285 5.24 5.71 -12.21
C THR A 285 4.42 4.94 -11.19
N TYR A 286 4.28 3.64 -11.37
CA TYR A 286 3.48 2.71 -10.56
C TYR A 286 1.95 2.85 -10.69
N TYR A 287 1.41 3.84 -11.39
CA TYR A 287 0.00 3.84 -11.77
C TYR A 287 -0.29 2.86 -12.91
N ASN A 288 0.70 2.51 -13.70
CA ASN A 288 0.65 1.39 -14.67
C ASN A 288 0.62 -0.01 -14.02
N VAL A 289 0.82 -0.09 -12.71
CA VAL A 289 0.71 -1.29 -11.87
C VAL A 289 0.01 -0.93 -10.55
N SER A 290 -1.15 -0.29 -10.64
CA SER A 290 -1.89 0.30 -9.50
C SER A 290 -2.06 -0.64 -8.30
N PRO A 291 -2.36 -1.94 -8.45
CA PRO A 291 -2.43 -2.86 -7.31
C PRO A 291 -1.14 -2.96 -6.51
N ALA A 292 0.01 -2.76 -7.16
CA ALA A 292 1.32 -2.88 -6.54
C ALA A 292 1.83 -1.57 -5.90
N GLY A 293 1.38 -0.38 -6.37
CA GLY A 293 1.96 0.88 -5.91
C GLY A 293 1.20 2.17 -6.21
N GLY A 294 -0.02 2.11 -6.77
CA GLY A 294 -0.74 3.28 -7.29
C GLY A 294 -1.78 3.91 -6.35
N VAL A 295 -1.99 3.38 -5.13
CA VAL A 295 -2.97 3.95 -4.20
C VAL A 295 -2.45 5.23 -3.55
N ASN A 296 -3.35 6.21 -3.47
CA ASN A 296 -3.18 7.47 -2.74
C ASN A 296 -4.19 7.54 -1.60
N ALA A 297 -3.82 8.09 -0.46
CA ALA A 297 -4.76 8.31 0.64
C ALA A 297 -4.31 9.43 1.57
N SER A 298 -5.26 9.98 2.32
CA SER A 298 -5.00 10.82 3.48
C SER A 298 -4.83 9.97 4.75
N ILE A 299 -4.24 10.56 5.79
CA ILE A 299 -4.11 9.84 7.06
C ILE A 299 -5.46 9.63 7.76
N ALA A 300 -6.43 10.51 7.52
CA ALA A 300 -7.80 10.34 8.01
C ALA A 300 -8.46 9.10 7.37
N ASP A 301 -8.30 8.94 6.06
CA ASP A 301 -8.82 7.76 5.36
C ASP A 301 -8.11 6.48 5.82
N MET A 302 -6.79 6.54 6.04
CA MET A 302 -6.04 5.40 6.59
C MET A 302 -6.52 5.00 7.99
N ALA A 303 -6.94 5.96 8.81
CA ALA A 303 -7.52 5.68 10.13
C ALA A 303 -8.85 4.91 10.02
N LEU A 304 -9.72 5.30 9.07
CA LEU A 304 -10.98 4.61 8.81
C LEU A 304 -10.74 3.18 8.32
N TRP A 305 -9.79 3.00 7.41
CA TRP A 305 -9.39 1.70 6.90
C TRP A 305 -8.83 0.78 8.01
N LEU A 306 -7.89 1.29 8.82
CA LEU A 306 -7.33 0.53 9.95
C LEU A 306 -8.40 0.16 10.98
N LYS A 307 -9.35 1.06 11.26
CA LYS A 307 -10.48 0.79 12.14
C LYS A 307 -11.31 -0.37 11.60
N SER A 308 -11.69 -0.36 10.32
CA SER A 308 -12.40 -1.47 9.68
C SER A 308 -11.65 -2.80 9.81
N LEU A 309 -10.34 -2.82 9.56
CA LEU A 309 -9.53 -4.05 9.68
C LEU A 309 -9.42 -4.56 11.13
N LEU A 310 -9.43 -3.68 12.13
CA LEU A 310 -9.44 -4.07 13.55
C LEU A 310 -10.79 -4.60 14.03
N THR A 311 -11.89 -4.17 13.39
CA THR A 311 -13.27 -4.57 13.75
C THR A 311 -13.82 -5.69 12.86
N GLY A 312 -12.96 -6.49 12.23
CA GLY A 312 -13.36 -7.67 11.46
C GLY A 312 -13.74 -7.41 10.00
N GLY A 313 -13.66 -6.16 9.52
CA GLY A 313 -13.95 -5.83 8.11
C GLY A 313 -15.45 -5.80 7.76
N GLU A 314 -16.36 -5.85 8.74
CA GLU A 314 -17.82 -6.02 8.56
C GLU A 314 -18.44 -5.08 7.50
N ALA A 315 -17.91 -3.86 7.35
CA ALA A 315 -18.42 -2.90 6.37
C ALA A 315 -18.16 -3.29 4.90
N ILE A 316 -17.21 -4.20 4.65
CA ILE A 316 -16.74 -4.52 3.29
C ILE A 316 -16.59 -6.03 3.04
N MET A 317 -16.44 -6.87 4.05
CA MET A 317 -16.28 -8.31 3.88
C MET A 317 -16.64 -9.08 5.17
N ALA A 318 -16.77 -10.41 5.06
CA ALA A 318 -16.91 -11.28 6.21
C ALA A 318 -15.60 -11.39 7.02
N ASP A 319 -15.68 -11.50 8.34
CA ASP A 319 -14.54 -11.65 9.26
C ASP A 319 -13.67 -12.89 8.92
N THR A 320 -14.31 -13.98 8.51
CA THR A 320 -13.61 -15.18 8.04
C THR A 320 -12.70 -14.90 6.82
N THR A 321 -13.17 -14.05 5.90
CA THR A 321 -12.38 -13.63 4.73
C THR A 321 -11.19 -12.76 5.15
N LEU A 322 -11.40 -11.84 6.08
CA LEU A 322 -10.31 -11.02 6.62
C LEU A 322 -9.27 -11.88 7.36
N THR A 323 -9.71 -12.87 8.12
CA THR A 323 -8.84 -13.84 8.79
C THR A 323 -7.96 -14.59 7.77
N GLU A 324 -8.51 -14.99 6.63
CA GLU A 324 -7.76 -15.64 5.55
C GLU A 324 -6.72 -14.69 4.93
N ILE A 325 -7.07 -13.41 4.71
CA ILE A 325 -6.13 -12.38 4.22
C ILE A 325 -4.89 -12.29 5.12
N PHE A 326 -5.07 -12.39 6.43
CA PHE A 326 -4.00 -12.26 7.42
C PHE A 326 -3.28 -13.57 7.73
N SER A 327 -3.78 -14.70 7.25
CA SER A 327 -3.19 -16.02 7.50
C SER A 327 -1.86 -16.19 6.76
N PRO A 328 -0.77 -16.60 7.44
CA PRO A 328 0.53 -16.82 6.82
C PRO A 328 0.45 -17.83 5.68
N GLN A 329 0.92 -17.46 4.49
CA GLN A 329 0.94 -18.34 3.30
C GLN A 329 2.33 -18.97 3.07
N VAL A 330 3.38 -18.17 3.21
CA VAL A 330 4.73 -18.59 2.92
C VAL A 330 5.73 -17.96 3.89
N LYS A 331 6.78 -18.70 4.25
CA LYS A 331 7.86 -18.15 5.07
C LYS A 331 8.66 -17.11 4.26
N ALA A 332 8.69 -15.89 4.75
CA ALA A 332 9.46 -14.82 4.14
C ALA A 332 10.78 -14.65 4.91
N ILE A 333 11.90 -14.99 4.26
CA ILE A 333 13.23 -14.73 4.84
C ILE A 333 13.49 -13.24 4.70
N SER A 334 13.31 -12.50 5.79
CA SER A 334 13.57 -11.07 5.81
C SER A 334 15.06 -10.79 6.00
N LYS A 335 15.81 -10.65 4.91
CA LYS A 335 17.08 -9.93 4.92
C LYS A 335 16.88 -8.40 4.88
N ASN A 336 15.67 -7.94 5.10
CA ASN A 336 15.28 -6.55 4.87
C ASN A 336 15.87 -5.65 5.96
N ARG A 337 16.61 -4.61 5.55
CA ARG A 337 17.15 -3.54 6.41
C ARG A 337 16.07 -2.89 7.28
N ASN A 338 14.81 -2.88 6.84
CA ASN A 338 13.68 -2.31 7.56
C ASN A 338 13.40 -3.01 8.90
N PHE A 339 13.69 -4.32 9.02
CA PHE A 339 13.53 -5.06 10.27
C PHE A 339 14.74 -4.98 11.22
N ASN A 340 15.87 -4.42 10.79
CA ASN A 340 17.06 -4.29 11.66
C ASN A 340 16.83 -3.32 12.83
N ARG A 341 15.80 -2.48 12.77
CA ARG A 341 15.44 -1.51 13.82
C ARG A 341 14.35 -2.02 14.76
N TRP A 342 13.73 -3.16 14.42
CA TRP A 342 12.82 -3.87 15.30
C TRP A 342 13.61 -4.82 16.19
N LYS A 343 13.11 -5.06 17.42
CA LYS A 343 13.62 -6.19 18.22
C LYS A 343 13.54 -7.43 17.34
N ARG A 344 14.61 -8.20 17.22
CA ARG A 344 14.75 -9.31 16.26
C ARG A 344 13.50 -10.18 16.21
N PRO A 345 12.77 -10.25 15.10
CA PRO A 345 11.63 -11.15 14.99
C PRO A 345 12.09 -12.60 15.03
N ARG A 346 11.30 -13.49 15.63
CA ARG A 346 11.55 -14.95 15.63
C ARG A 346 11.35 -15.55 14.24
N SER A 347 10.31 -15.11 13.55
CA SER A 347 10.00 -15.55 12.21
C SER A 347 9.20 -14.46 11.48
N SER A 348 9.23 -14.50 10.17
CA SER A 348 8.35 -13.70 9.33
C SER A 348 7.77 -14.53 8.20
N TYR A 349 6.53 -14.22 7.86
CA TYR A 349 5.78 -14.82 6.77
C TYR A 349 5.20 -13.71 5.88
N TYR A 350 4.76 -14.10 4.70
CA TYR A 350 3.90 -13.28 3.87
C TYR A 350 2.53 -13.96 3.78
N ALA A 351 1.50 -13.18 3.97
CA ALA A 351 0.10 -13.54 3.84
C ALA A 351 -0.45 -13.01 2.51
N LEU A 352 -1.73 -12.76 2.37
CA LEU A 352 -2.29 -12.16 1.17
C LEU A 352 -2.14 -10.64 1.22
N GLY A 353 -1.04 -10.13 0.64
CA GLY A 353 -0.72 -8.69 0.61
C GLY A 353 -0.15 -8.12 1.91
N TRP A 354 0.11 -8.94 2.93
CA TRP A 354 0.61 -8.53 4.23
C TRP A 354 1.84 -9.32 4.67
N ARG A 355 2.71 -8.69 5.44
CA ARG A 355 3.78 -9.37 6.18
C ARG A 355 3.27 -9.74 7.56
N VAL A 356 3.53 -10.96 7.98
CA VAL A 356 3.25 -11.44 9.34
C VAL A 356 4.56 -11.57 10.08
N ILE A 357 4.76 -10.78 11.13
CA ILE A 357 6.00 -10.72 11.88
C ILE A 357 5.75 -11.25 13.28
N ASN A 358 6.39 -12.36 13.62
CA ASN A 358 6.25 -12.97 14.94
C ASN A 358 7.40 -12.55 15.86
N PHE A 359 7.04 -12.03 17.00
CA PHE A 359 7.93 -11.78 18.15
C PHE A 359 7.75 -12.87 19.20
N GLN A 360 8.34 -12.70 20.40
CA GLN A 360 8.26 -13.74 21.43
C GLN A 360 6.83 -14.02 21.88
N ASN A 361 6.03 -12.97 22.09
CA ASN A 361 4.68 -13.07 22.64
C ASN A 361 3.63 -12.39 21.75
N ASP A 362 4.07 -11.73 20.68
CA ASP A 362 3.22 -10.86 19.85
C ASP A 362 3.42 -11.16 18.37
N GLN A 363 2.38 -10.91 17.60
CA GLN A 363 2.38 -10.97 16.15
C GLN A 363 1.91 -9.61 15.60
N LEU A 364 2.62 -9.10 14.63
CA LEU A 364 2.21 -7.89 13.90
C LEU A 364 1.95 -8.22 12.43
N LEU A 365 0.84 -7.74 11.92
CA LEU A 365 0.61 -7.57 10.50
C LEU A 365 1.24 -6.26 10.09
N TYR A 366 2.04 -6.27 9.03
CA TYR A 366 2.83 -5.09 8.66
C TYR A 366 2.96 -4.96 7.15
N HIS A 367 2.95 -3.75 6.66
CA HIS A 367 3.48 -3.45 5.33
C HIS A 367 4.09 -2.05 5.29
N GLY A 368 5.25 -1.94 4.63
CA GLY A 368 5.88 -0.65 4.31
C GLY A 368 5.76 -0.35 2.83
N GLY A 369 5.61 0.92 2.48
CA GLY A 369 5.56 1.42 1.12
C GLY A 369 6.64 2.46 0.82
N TYR A 370 7.16 2.41 -0.39
CA TYR A 370 8.01 3.45 -0.97
C TYR A 370 7.60 3.70 -2.42
N VAL A 371 7.45 4.93 -2.79
CA VAL A 371 7.28 5.35 -4.19
C VAL A 371 7.75 6.80 -4.35
N ASN A 372 8.75 7.01 -5.19
CA ASN A 372 9.17 8.33 -5.68
C ASN A 372 9.14 9.45 -4.63
N GLY A 373 9.88 9.26 -3.52
CA GLY A 373 10.00 10.26 -2.45
C GLY A 373 8.92 10.19 -1.37
N TYR A 374 7.97 9.24 -1.41
CA TYR A 374 7.03 9.00 -0.33
C TYR A 374 7.35 7.71 0.42
N ARG A 375 7.01 7.68 1.70
CA ARG A 375 7.00 6.47 2.52
C ARG A 375 5.66 6.34 3.24
N SER A 376 5.23 5.11 3.38
CA SER A 376 4.06 4.73 4.18
C SER A 376 4.40 3.49 5.01
N GLU A 377 3.93 3.46 6.24
CA GLU A 377 4.13 2.34 7.16
C GLU A 377 2.79 2.03 7.82
N VAL A 378 2.37 0.77 7.77
CA VAL A 378 1.17 0.30 8.47
C VAL A 378 1.51 -0.92 9.31
N ALA A 379 0.96 -0.97 10.53
CA ALA A 379 1.07 -2.14 11.39
C ALA A 379 -0.20 -2.34 12.21
N ILE A 380 -0.60 -3.60 12.39
CA ILE A 380 -1.78 -4.01 13.14
C ILE A 380 -1.37 -5.09 14.15
N ASP A 381 -1.66 -4.88 15.42
CA ASP A 381 -1.65 -5.87 16.47
C ASP A 381 -3.10 -6.27 16.78
N GLN A 382 -3.56 -7.36 16.16
CA GLN A 382 -4.94 -7.82 16.32
C GLN A 382 -5.24 -8.27 17.76
N LYS A 383 -4.25 -8.89 18.44
CA LYS A 383 -4.39 -9.38 19.81
C LYS A 383 -4.66 -8.25 20.81
N ASN A 384 -3.94 -7.14 20.65
CA ASN A 384 -4.07 -5.96 21.48
C ASN A 384 -5.01 -4.91 20.89
N LYS A 385 -5.65 -5.22 19.76
CA LYS A 385 -6.59 -4.34 19.04
C LYS A 385 -6.04 -2.94 18.79
N ILE A 386 -4.79 -2.85 18.34
CA ILE A 386 -4.15 -1.57 18.07
C ILE A 386 -3.50 -1.56 16.69
N ALA A 387 -3.67 -0.46 15.98
CA ALA A 387 -3.09 -0.27 14.66
C ALA A 387 -2.51 1.13 14.50
N ILE A 388 -1.49 1.25 13.67
CA ILE A 388 -0.83 2.51 13.35
C ILE A 388 -0.60 2.63 11.84
N CYS A 389 -0.79 3.84 11.33
CA CYS A 389 -0.30 4.25 10.02
C CYS A 389 0.57 5.49 10.15
N VAL A 390 1.67 5.52 9.41
CA VAL A 390 2.56 6.69 9.29
C VAL A 390 2.81 6.95 7.81
N LEU A 391 2.59 8.18 7.38
CA LEU A 391 2.86 8.67 6.04
C LEU A 391 3.92 9.74 6.10
N THR A 392 4.91 9.72 5.20
CA THR A 392 5.90 10.80 5.05
C THR A 392 6.07 11.17 3.58
N ASN A 393 6.35 12.43 3.32
CA ASN A 393 6.64 12.94 1.98
C ASN A 393 8.16 12.95 1.68
N SER A 394 8.89 12.02 2.26
CA SER A 394 10.32 11.84 2.04
C SER A 394 10.78 10.41 2.36
N PRO A 395 11.87 9.91 1.75
CA PRO A 395 12.42 8.58 2.00
C PRO A 395 13.30 8.50 3.25
N GLY A 396 13.17 9.46 4.18
CA GLY A 396 14.02 9.57 5.36
C GLY A 396 13.81 8.46 6.39
N ASN A 397 14.75 8.39 7.33
CA ASN A 397 14.78 7.39 8.41
C ASN A 397 13.57 7.49 9.36
N LEU A 398 12.81 8.59 9.36
CA LEU A 398 11.66 8.77 10.24
C LEU A 398 10.62 7.65 10.02
N ALA A 399 10.29 7.35 8.76
CA ALA A 399 9.36 6.27 8.44
C ALA A 399 9.84 4.92 8.99
N ASP A 400 11.14 4.58 8.81
CA ASP A 400 11.69 3.30 9.24
C ASP A 400 11.63 3.07 10.75
N ILE A 401 11.73 4.14 11.56
CA ILE A 401 11.74 4.03 13.03
C ILE A 401 10.39 4.31 13.66
N SER A 402 9.45 4.90 12.93
CA SER A 402 8.17 5.38 13.46
C SER A 402 7.33 4.28 14.12
N VAL A 403 7.09 3.19 13.40
CA VAL A 403 6.30 2.07 13.90
C VAL A 403 7.01 1.33 15.05
N PRO A 404 8.31 0.96 14.96
CA PRO A 404 9.05 0.40 16.09
C PRO A 404 9.04 1.27 17.35
N GLU A 405 9.19 2.59 17.20
CA GLU A 405 9.19 3.53 18.34
C GLU A 405 7.81 3.66 18.98
N PHE A 406 6.73 3.51 18.18
CA PHE A 406 5.39 3.42 18.73
C PHE A 406 5.21 2.14 19.59
N PHE A 407 5.45 0.97 19.01
CA PHE A 407 5.27 -0.29 19.73
C PHE A 407 6.21 -0.44 20.93
N LYS A 408 7.39 0.15 20.90
CA LYS A 408 8.28 0.23 22.05
C LYS A 408 7.65 0.96 23.23
N ARG A 409 7.00 2.12 23.00
CA ARG A 409 6.32 2.91 24.04
C ARG A 409 5.04 2.25 24.50
N TYR A 410 4.25 1.74 23.57
CA TYR A 410 3.03 1.01 23.86
C TYR A 410 3.29 -0.24 24.69
N SER A 411 4.29 -1.07 24.33
CA SER A 411 4.60 -2.32 25.03
C SER A 411 5.05 -2.10 26.48
N GLN A 412 5.65 -0.96 26.78
CA GLN A 412 6.03 -0.60 28.18
C GLN A 412 4.80 -0.38 29.08
N LYS A 413 3.63 -0.13 28.52
CA LYS A 413 2.39 0.19 29.22
C LYS A 413 1.26 -0.82 28.92
N SER A 414 1.50 -1.79 28.03
CA SER A 414 0.44 -2.67 27.50
C SER A 414 -0.34 -3.44 28.57
N ASP A 415 0.33 -3.92 29.62
CA ASP A 415 -0.34 -4.63 30.71
C ASP A 415 -1.24 -3.69 31.53
N SER A 416 -0.75 -2.47 31.82
CA SER A 416 -1.54 -1.45 32.53
C SER A 416 -2.74 -0.96 31.68
N ILE A 417 -2.55 -0.83 30.37
CA ILE A 417 -3.60 -0.46 29.41
C ILE A 417 -4.70 -1.53 29.43
N ARG A 418 -4.33 -2.82 29.30
CA ARG A 418 -5.29 -3.93 29.32
C ARG A 418 -5.99 -4.07 30.67
N TYR A 419 -5.24 -3.97 31.76
CA TYR A 419 -5.80 -4.03 33.12
C TYR A 419 -6.86 -2.95 33.31
N TRP A 420 -6.56 -1.70 32.96
CA TRP A 420 -7.48 -0.57 33.05
C TRP A 420 -8.74 -0.80 32.21
N TYR A 421 -8.58 -1.25 30.94
CA TYR A 421 -9.69 -1.54 30.04
C TYR A 421 -10.62 -2.62 30.59
N ASN A 422 -10.07 -3.71 31.13
CA ASN A 422 -10.83 -4.80 31.71
C ASN A 422 -11.59 -4.37 32.98
N GLN A 423 -11.08 -3.41 33.75
CA GLN A 423 -11.80 -2.85 34.90
C GLN A 423 -13.01 -2.01 34.47
N GLN A 424 -12.94 -1.31 33.36
CA GLN A 424 -14.05 -0.50 32.84
C GLN A 424 -15.10 -1.37 32.10
N ASN A 425 -14.70 -2.52 31.58
CA ASN A 425 -15.57 -3.46 30.86
C ASN A 425 -15.46 -4.85 31.49
N PRO A 426 -16.01 -5.07 32.68
CA PRO A 426 -15.94 -6.37 33.34
C PRO A 426 -16.68 -7.40 32.49
N VAL A 427 -15.95 -8.35 31.90
CA VAL A 427 -16.55 -9.53 31.29
C VAL A 427 -17.24 -10.31 32.40
N PHE A 428 -18.57 -10.44 32.36
CA PHE A 428 -19.30 -11.34 33.25
C PHE A 428 -18.82 -12.76 32.98
N VAL A 429 -17.87 -13.24 33.75
CA VAL A 429 -17.52 -14.65 33.82
C VAL A 429 -18.70 -15.34 34.49
N ARG A 430 -19.58 -15.97 33.72
CA ARG A 430 -20.55 -16.92 34.29
C ARG A 430 -19.74 -18.04 34.93
N HIS A 431 -19.56 -17.99 36.24
CA HIS A 431 -19.19 -19.17 37.00
C HIS A 431 -20.31 -20.20 36.80
N THR A 432 -20.08 -21.17 35.91
CA THR A 432 -20.85 -22.41 35.94
C THR A 432 -20.42 -23.12 37.22
N ASN A 433 -21.24 -23.01 38.25
CA ASN A 433 -21.10 -23.86 39.43
C ASN A 433 -21.12 -25.32 38.97
N PRO A 434 -20.12 -26.12 39.31
CA PRO A 434 -20.22 -27.55 39.07
C PRO A 434 -21.37 -28.10 39.86
N THR A 435 -22.30 -28.76 39.18
CA THR A 435 -23.41 -29.49 39.79
C THR A 435 -22.81 -30.53 40.73
N PRO A 436 -23.26 -30.62 42.02
CA PRO A 436 -22.73 -31.65 42.92
C PRO A 436 -23.10 -33.03 42.40
N PRO A 437 -22.23 -34.06 42.57
CA PRO A 437 -22.52 -35.40 42.11
C PRO A 437 -23.76 -35.95 42.84
N THR A 438 -24.75 -36.41 42.09
CA THR A 438 -25.91 -37.16 42.61
C THR A 438 -25.43 -38.45 43.25
N ALA A 439 -25.63 -38.57 44.55
CA ALA A 439 -25.44 -39.83 45.27
C ALA A 439 -26.46 -40.84 44.77
N HIS A 440 -25.97 -41.90 44.20
CA HIS A 440 -26.78 -43.12 43.99
C HIS A 440 -26.87 -43.89 45.30
N GLN A 441 -28.09 -44.05 45.81
CA GLN A 441 -28.42 -45.12 46.75
C GLN A 441 -28.67 -46.41 45.98
#